data_f09e83c8e743090797ce64bb9077a203
#
_entry.id   f09e83c8e743090797ce64bb9077a203
#
_cell.length_a   1.000
_cell.length_b   1.000
_cell.length_c   1.000
_cell.angle_alpha   90.00
_cell.angle_beta   90.00
_cell.angle_gamma   90.00
#
_symmetry.space_group_name_H-M   'P 1'
#
loop_
_entity.id
_entity.type
_entity.pdbx_description
1 polymer ?
#
loop_
_entity_poly.entity_id
_entity_poly.type
_entity_poly.pdbx_seq_one_letter_code
_entity_poly.pdbx_strand_id
1 'polypeptide(L)' 'MKEETIRLVWKCELCGDIVVSYSHLRHDMNICSCGKSGVDLEEYYQRNMGKITEISRKNILI' A
#
# COMPACT_ATOMS: atom_id res chain seq x y z
N MET A 1 7.47 8.75 21.16
CA MET A 1 8.48 8.72 20.10
C MET A 1 7.80 8.79 18.76
N LYS A 2 8.43 9.50 17.83
CA LYS A 2 7.90 9.56 16.46
C LYS A 2 8.45 8.39 15.68
N GLU A 3 7.58 7.73 14.96
CA GLU A 3 7.98 6.64 14.08
C GLU A 3 7.81 7.09 12.63
N GLU A 4 8.68 6.57 11.78
CA GLU A 4 8.53 6.76 10.35
C GLU A 4 7.68 5.64 9.75
N THR A 5 6.85 6.02 8.80
CA THR A 5 6.11 5.05 8.01
C THR A 5 6.24 5.41 6.53
N ILE A 6 6.18 4.41 5.69
CA ILE A 6 6.10 4.63 4.25
C ILE A 6 4.61 4.74 3.89
N ARG A 7 4.25 5.84 3.26
CA ARG A 7 2.91 6.03 2.72
C ARG A 7 2.96 5.74 1.22
N LEU A 8 2.34 4.66 0.82
CA LEU A 8 2.27 4.24 -0.57
C LEU A 8 0.87 4.47 -1.09
N VAL A 9 0.75 5.26 -2.14
CA VAL A 9 -0.50 5.45 -2.86
C VAL A 9 -0.42 4.67 -4.16
N TRP A 10 -1.37 3.78 -4.39
CA TRP A 10 -1.36 2.93 -5.56
C TRP A 10 -2.75 2.81 -6.16
N LYS A 11 -2.79 2.45 -7.42
CA LYS A 11 -4.02 2.29 -8.17
C LYS A 11 -4.16 0.84 -8.61
N CYS A 12 -5.34 0.27 -8.42
CA CYS A 12 -5.66 -1.04 -8.97
C CYS A 12 -5.92 -0.90 -10.47
N GLU A 13 -5.16 -1.62 -11.28
CA GLU A 13 -5.32 -1.57 -12.73
C GLU A 13 -6.58 -2.30 -13.22
N LEU A 14 -7.18 -3.13 -12.36
CA LEU A 14 -8.35 -3.92 -12.74
C LEU A 14 -9.66 -3.19 -12.50
N CYS A 15 -9.74 -2.39 -11.43
CA CYS A 15 -10.97 -1.66 -11.10
C CYS A 15 -10.79 -0.15 -11.07
N GLY A 16 -9.56 0.34 -11.10
CA GLY A 16 -9.28 1.77 -11.10
C GLY A 16 -9.31 2.45 -9.75
N ASP A 17 -9.48 1.71 -8.67
CA ASP A 17 -9.50 2.28 -7.31
C ASP A 17 -8.12 2.77 -6.89
N ILE A 18 -8.12 3.86 -6.13
CA ILE A 18 -6.92 4.38 -5.50
C ILE A 18 -6.92 3.92 -4.05
N VAL A 19 -5.81 3.34 -3.62
CA VAL A 19 -5.66 2.79 -2.27
C VAL A 19 -4.40 3.36 -1.64
N VAL A 20 -4.45 3.60 -0.32
CA VAL A 20 -3.30 4.08 0.44
C VAL A 20 -2.88 3.00 1.43
N SER A 21 -1.60 2.66 1.42
CA SER A 21 -1.01 1.66 2.32
C SER A 21 0.06 2.30 3.18
N TYR A 22 0.20 1.82 4.41
CA TYR A 22 1.20 2.31 5.37
C TYR A 22 2.05 1.15 5.89
N SER A 23 3.36 1.36 5.96
CA SER A 23 4.29 0.29 6.37
C SER A 23 4.18 -0.05 7.85
N HIS A 24 3.70 0.87 8.70
CA HIS A 24 3.55 0.60 10.12
C HIS A 24 2.35 -0.30 10.43
N LEU A 25 1.44 -0.48 9.49
CA LEU A 25 0.30 -1.38 9.63
C LEU A 25 0.70 -2.78 9.15
N ARG A 26 1.54 -3.42 9.93
CA ARG A 26 2.06 -4.75 9.59
C ARG A 26 0.94 -5.78 9.57
N HIS A 27 1.10 -6.78 8.75
CA HIS A 27 0.18 -7.92 8.62
C HIS A 27 -1.20 -7.55 8.07
N ASP A 28 -1.38 -6.29 7.66
CA ASP A 28 -2.61 -5.85 7.03
C ASP A 28 -2.37 -5.69 5.55
N MET A 29 -3.00 -6.54 4.76
CA MET A 29 -2.98 -6.36 3.31
C MET A 29 -4.11 -5.42 2.92
N ASN A 30 -3.77 -4.33 2.26
CA ASN A 30 -4.76 -3.41 1.71
C ASN A 30 -5.28 -3.96 0.40
N ILE A 31 -6.56 -4.20 0.33
CA ILE A 31 -7.21 -4.79 -0.84
C ILE A 31 -8.08 -3.72 -1.50
N CYS A 32 -8.06 -3.65 -2.82
CA CYS A 32 -8.95 -2.73 -3.55
C CYS A 32 -10.40 -3.23 -3.51
N SER A 33 -11.34 -2.39 -3.95
CA SER A 33 -12.75 -2.75 -3.86
C SER A 33 -13.15 -3.92 -4.73
N CYS A 34 -12.41 -4.22 -5.80
CA CYS A 34 -12.71 -5.41 -6.61
C CYS A 34 -12.18 -6.70 -5.98
N GLY A 35 -11.33 -6.60 -4.97
CA GLY A 35 -10.79 -7.74 -4.25
C GLY A 35 -9.70 -8.51 -4.99
N LYS A 36 -9.30 -8.09 -6.18
CA LYS A 36 -8.33 -8.81 -7.00
C LYS A 36 -6.91 -8.29 -6.89
N SER A 37 -6.74 -7.09 -6.37
CA SER A 37 -5.42 -6.48 -6.19
C SER A 37 -5.23 -6.05 -4.76
N GLY A 38 -3.99 -6.11 -4.29
CA GLY A 38 -3.69 -5.70 -2.93
C GLY A 38 -2.20 -5.48 -2.74
N VAL A 39 -1.85 -4.79 -1.67
CA VAL A 39 -0.47 -4.54 -1.28
C VAL A 39 -0.31 -4.82 0.20
N ASP A 40 0.70 -5.63 0.52
CA ASP A 40 1.18 -5.85 1.88
C ASP A 40 2.48 -5.08 2.03
N LEU A 41 2.43 -3.93 2.68
CA LEU A 41 3.56 -3.03 2.80
C LEU A 41 4.14 -3.10 4.20
N GLU A 42 5.43 -3.41 4.29
CA GLU A 42 6.19 -3.40 5.52
C GLU A 42 7.45 -2.56 5.35
N GLU A 43 8.15 -2.29 6.43
CA GLU A 43 9.31 -1.40 6.43
C GLU A 43 10.40 -1.85 5.46
N TYR A 44 10.67 -3.16 5.42
CA TYR A 44 11.73 -3.73 4.58
C TYR A 44 11.20 -4.70 3.53
N TYR A 45 9.91 -4.73 3.32
CA TYR A 45 9.30 -5.75 2.52
C TYR A 45 7.99 -5.25 1.92
N GLN A 46 7.74 -5.62 0.68
CA GLN A 46 6.47 -5.31 0.03
C GLN A 46 6.05 -6.49 -0.84
N ARG A 47 4.79 -6.89 -0.70
CA ARG A 47 4.19 -7.90 -1.56
C ARG A 47 3.01 -7.29 -2.29
N ASN A 48 3.00 -7.44 -3.59
CA ASN A 48 1.89 -6.98 -4.43
C ASN A 48 1.10 -8.19 -4.92
N MET A 49 -0.21 -8.04 -4.94
CA MET A 49 -1.11 -9.04 -5.49
C MET A 49 -1.92 -8.40 -6.62
N GLY A 50 -2.15 -9.14 -7.71
CA GLY A 50 -2.88 -8.62 -8.85
C GLY A 50 -2.06 -7.61 -9.65
N LYS A 51 -2.72 -6.62 -10.20
CA LYS A 51 -2.08 -5.57 -11.01
C LYS A 51 -2.27 -4.23 -10.36
N ILE A 52 -1.17 -3.59 -10.00
CA ILE A 52 -1.20 -2.26 -9.39
C ILE A 52 -0.21 -1.34 -10.08
N THR A 53 -0.48 -0.04 -10.00
CA THR A 53 0.44 1.01 -10.41
C THR A 53 0.74 1.89 -9.21
N GLU A 54 2.01 2.03 -8.86
CA GLU A 54 2.42 2.91 -7.79
C GLU A 54 2.30 4.36 -8.25
N ILE A 55 1.57 5.17 -7.49
CA ILE A 55 1.37 6.58 -7.80
C ILE A 55 2.35 7.44 -7.02
N SER A 56 2.51 7.18 -5.73
CA SER A 56 3.34 7.99 -4.85
C SER A 56 3.86 7.13 -3.70
N ARG A 57 5.10 7.39 -3.29
CA ARG A 57 5.71 6.74 -2.13
C ARG A 57 6.48 7.79 -1.36
N LYS A 58 6.14 7.97 -0.10
CA LYS A 58 6.79 8.95 0.77
C LYS A 58 7.01 8.37 2.16
N ASN A 59 8.11 8.78 2.78
CA ASN A 59 8.32 8.53 4.20
C ASN A 59 7.72 9.68 4.98
N ILE A 60 6.86 9.38 5.93
CA ILE A 60 6.20 10.37 6.76
C ILE A 60 6.36 10.00 8.23
N LEU A 61 6.17 10.97 9.11
CA LEU A 61 6.17 10.75 10.55
C LEU A 61 4.75 10.57 11.05
N ILE A 62 4.60 9.64 11.96
CA ILE A 62 3.30 9.37 12.60
C ILE A 62 3.36 9.61 14.08
#